data_776d2b451d4a3a8f1bcdeaac2f614d71
#
_entry.id   776d2b451d4a3a8f1bcdeaac2f614d71
#
_cell.length_a   1.000
_cell.length_b   1.000
_cell.length_c   1.000
_cell.angle_alpha   90.00
_cell.angle_beta   90.00
_cell.angle_gamma   90.00
#
_symmetry.space_group_name_H-M   'P 1'
#
loop_
_entity.id
_entity.type
_entity.pdbx_description
1 polymer ?
#
loop_
_entity_poly.entity_id
_entity_poly.type
_entity_poly.pdbx_seq_one_letter_code
_entity_poly.pdbx_strand_id
1 'polypeptide(L)'
;MAFALSELQVTSSAFEHGQTIPKRHTGEGEDVSPPLAWRNLPGETRSLAVFCHDPDAPLVTPGGDYGFVHWILYNIPSTVTHLPEGVEGYTAGPTDFGKTGYG
;
A
#
# COMPACT_ATOMS: atom_id res chain seq x y z
N MET A 1 2.23 29.20 6.85
CA MET A 1 1.53 28.00 7.34
C MET A 1 2.56 26.94 7.63
N ALA A 2 2.54 26.41 8.83
CA ALA A 2 3.43 25.30 9.20
C ALA A 2 2.75 23.99 8.86
N PHE A 3 3.46 23.08 8.20
CA PHE A 3 2.99 21.70 8.05
C PHE A 3 3.40 20.92 9.30
N ALA A 4 2.41 20.34 9.96
CA ALA A 4 2.66 19.34 10.98
C ALA A 4 2.68 17.97 10.29
N LEU A 5 3.83 17.31 10.31
CA LEU A 5 3.92 15.93 9.85
C LEU A 5 3.14 15.03 10.79
N SER A 6 2.41 14.10 10.21
CA SER A 6 1.71 13.10 10.98
C SER A 6 2.71 12.18 11.69
N GLU A 7 2.36 11.74 12.90
CA GLU A 7 3.12 10.72 13.63
C GLU A 7 2.68 9.30 13.24
N LEU A 8 1.86 9.17 12.22
CA LEU A 8 1.40 7.88 11.71
C LEU A 8 2.57 6.98 11.36
N GLN A 9 2.56 5.78 11.91
CA GLN A 9 3.56 4.76 11.63
C GLN A 9 2.91 3.55 11.00
N VAL A 10 3.51 3.05 9.92
CA VAL A 10 3.06 1.85 9.21
C VAL A 10 4.15 0.81 9.31
N THR A 11 3.76 -0.40 9.68
CA THR A 11 4.68 -1.53 9.83
C THR A 11 4.11 -2.78 9.17
N SER A 12 4.98 -3.76 8.89
CA SER A 12 4.57 -5.08 8.46
C SER A 12 5.26 -6.13 9.33
N SER A 13 4.55 -7.21 9.64
CA SER A 13 5.15 -8.38 10.30
C SER A 13 5.98 -9.22 9.34
N ALA A 14 5.88 -8.99 8.04
CA ALA A 14 6.61 -9.76 7.03
C ALA A 14 7.99 -9.18 6.71
N PHE A 15 8.19 -7.88 6.93
CA PHE A 15 9.47 -7.21 6.65
C PHE A 15 9.57 -5.92 7.44
N GLU A 16 10.79 -5.44 7.63
CA GLU A 16 11.07 -4.16 8.29
C GLU A 16 11.27 -3.06 7.27
N HIS A 17 11.13 -1.82 7.70
CA HIS A 17 11.37 -0.65 6.87
C HIS A 17 12.77 -0.70 6.25
N GLY A 18 12.83 -0.50 4.93
CA GLY A 18 14.09 -0.55 4.18
C GLY A 18 14.59 -1.96 3.85
N GLN A 19 13.90 -2.99 4.29
CA GLN A 19 14.25 -4.37 4.01
C GLN A 19 13.57 -4.87 2.73
N THR A 20 14.11 -5.92 2.14
CA THR A 20 13.54 -6.56 0.95
C THR A 20 12.22 -7.22 1.28
N ILE A 21 11.21 -6.96 0.46
CA ILE A 21 9.92 -7.63 0.57
C ILE A 21 10.09 -9.12 0.21
N PRO A 22 9.59 -10.05 1.04
CA PRO A 22 9.67 -11.48 0.75
C PRO A 22 9.02 -11.83 -0.60
N LYS A 23 9.57 -12.82 -1.27
CA LYS A 23 9.08 -13.29 -2.59
C LYS A 23 7.59 -13.66 -2.59
N ARG A 24 7.08 -14.11 -1.46
CA ARG A 24 5.66 -14.44 -1.28
C ARG A 24 4.74 -13.29 -1.70
N HIS A 25 5.19 -12.06 -1.51
CA HIS A 25 4.44 -10.85 -1.82
C HIS A 25 4.79 -10.24 -3.18
N THR A 26 5.44 -11.00 -4.03
CA THR A 26 5.89 -10.56 -5.36
C THR A 26 5.42 -11.51 -6.45
N GLY A 27 5.55 -11.08 -7.70
CA GLY A 27 5.24 -11.92 -8.86
C GLY A 27 6.14 -13.16 -9.01
N GLU A 28 7.24 -13.24 -8.26
CA GLU A 28 8.08 -14.44 -8.19
C GLU A 28 7.54 -15.50 -7.24
N GLY A 29 6.56 -15.17 -6.42
CA GLY A 29 5.94 -16.07 -5.46
C GLY A 29 4.42 -16.07 -5.60
N GLU A 30 3.72 -16.12 -4.48
CA GLU A 30 2.26 -16.18 -4.46
C GLU A 30 1.58 -14.87 -4.87
N ASP A 31 2.32 -13.78 -4.88
CA ASP A 31 1.84 -12.45 -5.25
C ASP A 31 0.65 -11.97 -4.41
N VAL A 32 0.67 -12.31 -3.13
CA VAL A 32 -0.34 -11.86 -2.17
C VAL A 32 0.10 -10.59 -1.46
N SER A 33 -0.84 -9.72 -1.13
CA SER A 33 -0.52 -8.50 -0.41
C SER A 33 0.05 -8.80 0.97
N PRO A 34 1.07 -8.03 1.43
CA PRO A 34 1.65 -8.25 2.74
C PRO A 34 0.70 -7.79 3.86
N PRO A 35 0.87 -8.33 5.06
CA PRO A 35 0.17 -7.80 6.22
C PRO A 35 0.71 -6.42 6.55
N LEU A 36 -0.16 -5.50 6.92
CA LEU A 36 0.18 -4.14 7.33
C LEU A 36 -0.49 -3.80 8.65
N ALA A 37 0.17 -3.00 9.44
CA ALA A 37 -0.40 -2.42 10.65
C ALA A 37 0.02 -0.96 10.76
N TRP A 38 -0.78 -0.17 11.45
CA TRP A 38 -0.45 1.24 11.66
C TRP A 38 -0.93 1.68 13.03
N ARG A 39 -0.31 2.76 13.48
CA ARG A 39 -0.60 3.40 14.76
C ARG A 39 -0.44 4.91 14.66
N ASN A 40 -0.92 5.60 15.66
CA ASN A 40 -0.84 7.06 15.75
C ASN A 40 -1.62 7.76 14.63
N LEU A 41 -2.82 7.26 14.31
CA LEU A 41 -3.70 7.96 13.39
C LEU A 41 -4.05 9.34 13.95
N PRO A 42 -4.02 10.38 13.11
CA PRO A 42 -4.57 11.68 13.52
C PRO A 42 -6.03 11.53 13.97
N GLY A 43 -6.41 12.23 15.05
CA GLY A 43 -7.74 12.07 15.65
C GLY A 43 -8.91 12.45 14.75
N GLU A 44 -8.65 13.21 13.69
CA GLU A 44 -9.65 13.64 12.71
C GLU A 44 -9.77 12.70 11.51
N THR A 45 -9.03 11.61 11.50
CA THR A 45 -9.04 10.63 10.39
C THR A 45 -10.42 10.00 10.27
N ARG A 46 -11.00 10.04 9.08
CA ARG A 46 -12.30 9.44 8.78
C ARG A 46 -12.20 8.17 7.96
N SER A 47 -11.22 8.10 7.08
CA SER A 47 -10.95 6.92 6.25
C SER A 47 -9.48 6.85 5.91
N LEU A 48 -9.07 5.71 5.41
CA LEU A 48 -7.69 5.42 5.06
C LEU A 48 -7.60 4.88 3.63
N ALA A 49 -6.44 5.10 3.03
CA ALA A 49 -6.09 4.50 1.75
C ALA A 49 -4.67 3.96 1.82
N VAL A 50 -4.40 2.90 1.07
CA VAL A 50 -3.07 2.29 0.93
C VAL A 50 -2.67 2.37 -0.53
N PHE A 51 -1.46 2.86 -0.76
CA PHE A 51 -0.85 2.89 -2.08
C PHE A 51 0.47 2.14 -2.02
N CYS A 52 0.67 1.23 -2.96
CA CYS A 52 1.97 0.61 -3.18
C CYS A 52 2.53 1.13 -4.50
N HIS A 53 3.47 2.04 -4.40
CA HIS A 53 4.07 2.72 -5.55
C HIS A 53 5.56 2.42 -5.61
N ASP A 54 6.03 1.98 -6.77
CA ASP A 54 7.44 1.71 -7.03
C ASP A 54 8.00 2.81 -7.94
N PRO A 55 8.72 3.80 -7.38
CA PRO A 55 9.27 4.90 -8.18
C PRO A 55 10.46 4.49 -9.05
N ASP A 56 11.07 3.33 -8.76
CA ASP A 56 12.27 2.83 -9.44
C ASP A 56 11.94 1.81 -10.54
N ALA A 57 10.65 1.56 -10.80
CA ALA A 57 10.26 0.66 -11.86
C ALA A 57 10.80 1.18 -13.21
N PRO A 58 11.41 0.29 -14.03
CA PRO A 58 12.10 0.73 -15.25
C PRO A 58 11.16 1.16 -16.37
N LEU A 59 9.86 0.98 -16.22
CA LEU A 59 8.88 1.26 -17.26
C LEU A 59 8.32 2.67 -17.10
N VAL A 60 8.31 3.39 -18.22
CA VAL A 60 7.57 4.65 -18.33
C VAL A 60 6.15 4.28 -18.74
N THR A 61 5.16 4.77 -17.99
CA THR A 61 3.76 4.54 -18.31
C THR A 61 3.35 5.26 -19.59
N PRO A 62 2.25 4.87 -20.25
CA PRO A 62 1.74 5.58 -21.42
C PRO A 62 1.48 7.08 -21.18
N GLY A 63 1.26 7.50 -19.94
CA GLY A 63 1.13 8.90 -19.57
C GLY A 63 2.45 9.65 -19.43
N GLY A 64 3.59 9.00 -19.62
CA GLY A 64 4.92 9.60 -19.48
C GLY A 64 5.41 9.70 -18.05
N ASP A 65 4.73 9.08 -17.10
CA ASP A 65 5.11 9.09 -15.70
C ASP A 65 6.13 7.99 -15.41
N TYR A 66 7.01 8.25 -14.46
CA TYR A 66 7.94 7.26 -13.93
C TYR A 66 7.33 6.53 -12.74
N GLY A 67 7.70 5.27 -12.60
CA GLY A 67 7.24 4.44 -11.52
C GLY A 67 6.04 3.59 -11.89
N PHE A 68 5.64 2.74 -10.95
CA PHE A 68 4.61 1.75 -11.18
C PHE A 68 3.73 1.64 -9.94
N VAL A 69 2.42 1.73 -10.13
CA VAL A 69 1.45 1.54 -9.04
C VAL A 69 1.06 0.07 -9.02
N HIS A 70 1.43 -0.61 -7.93
CA HIS A 70 1.15 -2.04 -7.72
C HIS A 70 -0.17 -2.27 -6.99
N TRP A 71 -0.63 -1.32 -6.19
CA TRP A 71 -1.79 -1.52 -5.34
C TRP A 71 -2.41 -0.20 -4.93
N ILE A 72 -3.73 -0.14 -4.99
CA ILE A 72 -4.52 0.95 -4.43
C ILE A 72 -5.69 0.32 -3.69
N LEU A 73 -5.79 0.62 -2.39
CA LEU A 73 -6.88 0.17 -1.54
C LEU A 73 -7.43 1.38 -0.80
N TYR A 74 -8.74 1.57 -0.77
CA TYR A 74 -9.33 2.75 -0.15
C TYR A 74 -10.68 2.44 0.50
N ASN A 75 -11.30 3.47 1.09
CA ASN A 75 -12.51 3.32 1.89
C ASN A 75 -12.29 2.39 3.08
N ILE A 76 -11.10 2.44 3.67
CA ILE A 76 -10.79 1.68 4.89
C ILE A 76 -11.26 2.52 6.08
N PRO A 77 -12.16 2.00 6.92
CA PRO A 77 -12.63 2.75 8.10
C PRO A 77 -11.48 3.11 9.05
N SER A 78 -11.56 4.27 9.67
CA SER A 78 -10.53 4.73 10.62
C SER A 78 -10.41 3.87 11.88
N THR A 79 -11.38 3.01 12.13
CA THR A 79 -11.34 2.04 13.25
C THR A 79 -10.46 0.82 12.95
N VAL A 80 -10.10 0.61 11.70
CA VAL A 80 -9.21 -0.48 11.29
C VAL A 80 -7.77 -0.09 11.59
N THR A 81 -7.02 -0.96 12.24
CA THR A 81 -5.63 -0.73 12.63
C THR A 81 -4.64 -1.65 11.92
N HIS A 82 -5.14 -2.63 11.18
CA HIS A 82 -4.28 -3.57 10.45
C HIS A 82 -5.03 -4.18 9.28
N LEU A 83 -4.27 -4.67 8.31
CA LEU A 83 -4.76 -5.47 7.20
C LEU A 83 -4.04 -6.82 7.25
N PRO A 84 -4.78 -7.94 7.19
CA PRO A 84 -4.14 -9.25 7.08
C PRO A 84 -3.50 -9.45 5.70
N GLU A 85 -2.61 -10.42 5.61
CA GLU A 85 -2.08 -10.85 4.33
C GLU A 85 -3.21 -11.28 3.39
N GLY A 86 -3.13 -10.88 2.13
CA GLY A 86 -4.16 -11.22 1.14
C GLY A 86 -5.51 -10.58 1.43
N VAL A 87 -5.53 -9.42 2.06
CA VAL A 87 -6.77 -8.76 2.50
C VAL A 87 -7.80 -8.61 1.38
N GLU A 88 -9.07 -8.81 1.75
CA GLU A 88 -10.24 -8.63 0.88
C GLU A 88 -11.28 -7.76 1.60
N GLY A 89 -12.29 -7.33 0.86
CA GLY A 89 -13.45 -6.64 1.46
C GLY A 89 -13.39 -5.12 1.44
N TYR A 90 -12.28 -4.53 1.03
CA TYR A 90 -12.15 -3.08 0.82
C TYR A 90 -12.14 -2.75 -0.66
N THR A 91 -12.34 -1.47 -0.99
CA THR A 91 -12.37 -1.05 -2.39
C THR A 91 -10.96 -0.99 -2.96
N ALA A 92 -10.71 -1.74 -4.03
CA ALA A 92 -9.44 -1.73 -4.75
C ALA A 92 -9.54 -0.84 -5.98
N GLY A 93 -8.54 0.01 -6.18
CA GLY A 93 -8.44 0.86 -7.36
C GLY A 93 -7.64 0.20 -8.49
N PRO A 94 -7.68 0.80 -9.69
CA PRO A 94 -6.91 0.29 -10.82
C PRO A 94 -5.41 0.53 -10.62
N THR A 95 -4.62 -0.44 -11.06
CA THR A 95 -3.16 -0.38 -11.01
C THR A 95 -2.58 -0.29 -12.42
N ASP A 96 -1.27 -0.10 -12.51
CA ASP A 96 -0.58 -0.07 -13.80
C ASP A 96 -0.52 -1.43 -14.50
N PHE A 97 -0.96 -2.49 -13.84
CA PHE A 97 -1.21 -3.78 -14.49
C PHE A 97 -2.51 -3.80 -15.32
N GLY A 98 -3.32 -2.75 -15.25
CA GLY A 98 -4.60 -2.70 -15.94
C GLY A 98 -5.71 -3.49 -15.24
N LYS A 99 -5.52 -3.85 -13.99
CA LYS A 99 -6.49 -4.57 -13.15
C LYS A 99 -6.59 -3.94 -11.77
N THR A 100 -7.56 -4.32 -11.00
CA THR A 100 -7.67 -3.94 -9.59
C THR A 100 -7.00 -5.00 -8.72
N GLY A 101 -6.58 -4.59 -7.52
CA GLY A 101 -5.97 -5.48 -6.55
C GLY A 101 -4.45 -5.48 -6.58
N TYR A 102 -3.88 -6.16 -5.60
CA TYR A 102 -2.43 -6.21 -5.40
C TYR A 102 -1.75 -7.05 -6.50
N GLY A 103 -0.59 -6.56 -6.94
CA GLY A 103 0.22 -7.32 -7.89
C GLY A 103 1.56 -6.71 -8.26
#